data_cde05ce2fb206dd42efa9ccb47ac47b1
#
_entry.id   cde05ce2fb206dd42efa9ccb47ac47b1
#
_cell.length_a   1.000
_cell.length_b   1.000
_cell.length_c   1.000
_cell.angle_alpha   90.00
_cell.angle_beta   90.00
_cell.angle_gamma   90.00
#
_symmetry.space_group_name_H-M   'P 1'
#
loop_
_entity.id
_entity.type
_entity.pdbx_description
1 polymer ?
#
loop_
_entity_poly.entity_id
_entity_poly.type
_entity_poly.pdbx_seq_one_letter_code
_entity_poly.pdbx_strand_id
1 'polypeptide(L)' 'MAMSVSFSIEPGQRVRHPGRPDWGVGQVQSVIGNRVTVNFENAGKILVNVAVVPLEPVEDEEQ' A
#
# COMPACT_ATOMS: atom_id res chain seq x y z
N MET A 1 -26.45 -4.16 4.48
CA MET A 1 -25.79 -3.76 4.58
C MET A 1 -24.76 -3.84 3.99
N ALA A 2 -24.47 -3.47 3.41
CA ALA A 2 -23.60 -3.62 2.77
C ALA A 2 -22.58 -3.17 3.16
N MET A 3 -21.86 -3.41 3.22
CA MET A 3 -20.96 -2.98 3.63
C MET A 3 -20.02 -2.81 2.83
N SER A 4 -19.75 -1.90 2.41
CA SER A 4 -18.78 -1.76 1.67
C SER A 4 -17.60 -1.78 2.32
N VAL A 5 -16.70 -2.47 1.97
CA VAL A 5 -15.51 -2.52 2.57
C VAL A 5 -14.70 -1.63 1.87
N SER A 6 -14.34 -0.54 2.35
CA SER A 6 -13.45 0.28 1.70
C SER A 6 -12.16 0.20 2.30
N PHE A 7 -11.13 0.03 1.54
CA PHE A 7 -9.77 -0.04 2.01
C PHE A 7 -9.20 1.36 1.97
N SER A 8 -8.86 1.86 3.11
CA SER A 8 -8.25 3.17 3.20
C SER A 8 -6.78 3.03 3.38
N ILE A 9 -5.99 3.74 2.63
CA ILE A 9 -4.54 3.70 2.76
C ILE A 9 -4.13 4.77 3.74
N GLU A 10 -3.38 4.37 4.76
CA GLU A 10 -2.96 5.28 5.82
C GLU A 10 -1.49 5.07 6.12
N PRO A 11 -0.82 6.09 6.62
CA PRO A 11 0.58 5.95 7.01
C PRO A 11 0.75 4.83 8.04
N GLY A 12 1.80 4.09 7.92
CA GLY A 12 2.08 2.97 8.79
C GLY A 12 1.54 1.64 8.31
N GLN A 13 0.63 1.68 7.35
CA GLN A 13 0.02 0.45 6.87
C GLN A 13 0.97 -0.29 5.94
N ARG A 14 0.85 -1.61 5.89
CA ARG A 14 1.66 -2.40 5.01
C ARG A 14 0.89 -2.76 3.78
N VAL A 15 1.53 -2.66 2.65
CA VAL A 15 0.91 -2.89 1.35
C VAL A 15 1.86 -3.62 0.42
N ARG A 16 1.32 -4.13 -0.67
CA ARG A 16 2.11 -4.67 -1.76
C ARG A 16 1.71 -4.00 -3.04
N HIS A 17 2.63 -3.92 -3.96
CA HIS A 17 2.35 -3.44 -5.31
C HIS A 17 2.03 -4.67 -6.15
N PRO A 18 0.79 -4.85 -6.59
CA PRO A 18 0.42 -6.09 -7.28
C PRO A 18 1.16 -6.31 -8.58
N GLY A 19 1.57 -5.25 -9.25
CA GLY A 19 2.31 -5.38 -10.49
C GLY A 19 3.80 -5.57 -10.30
N ARG A 20 4.29 -5.43 -9.08
CA ARG A 20 5.71 -5.55 -8.80
C ARG A 20 5.92 -6.36 -7.53
N PRO A 21 5.63 -7.66 -7.59
CA PRO A 21 5.80 -8.50 -6.40
C PRO A 21 7.25 -8.58 -5.94
N ASP A 22 8.18 -8.33 -6.85
CA ASP A 22 9.60 -8.35 -6.49
C ASP A 22 9.99 -7.20 -5.58
N TRP A 23 9.16 -6.17 -5.44
CA TRP A 23 9.47 -5.07 -4.53
C TRP A 23 9.25 -5.47 -3.07
N GLY A 24 8.47 -6.52 -2.83
CA GLY A 24 8.23 -6.99 -1.47
C GLY A 24 7.17 -6.16 -0.77
N VAL A 25 7.11 -6.29 0.54
CA VAL A 25 6.12 -5.56 1.33
C VAL A 25 6.61 -4.14 1.51
N GLY A 26 5.71 -3.19 1.40
CA GLY A 26 6.02 -1.80 1.61
C GLY A 26 5.27 -1.24 2.80
N GLN A 27 5.81 -0.21 3.39
CA GLN A 27 5.13 0.49 4.46
C GLN A 27 4.79 1.88 3.98
N VAL A 28 3.55 2.27 4.14
CA VAL A 28 3.08 3.58 3.71
C VAL A 28 3.67 4.64 4.59
N GLN A 29 4.29 5.63 4.00
CA GLN A 29 4.94 6.70 4.74
C GLN A 29 4.09 7.95 4.75
N SER A 30 3.46 8.29 3.64
CA SER A 30 2.61 9.46 3.59
C SER A 30 1.55 9.28 2.52
N VAL A 31 0.45 9.96 2.70
CA VAL A 31 -0.67 9.90 1.76
C VAL A 31 -1.13 11.33 1.51
N ILE A 32 -1.07 11.77 0.26
CA ILE A 32 -1.54 13.09 -0.11
C ILE A 32 -2.41 12.91 -1.33
N GLY A 33 -3.71 12.92 -1.13
CA GLY A 33 -4.65 12.65 -2.22
C GLY A 33 -4.37 11.27 -2.79
N ASN A 34 -4.09 11.19 -4.08
CA ASN A 34 -3.79 9.93 -4.74
C ASN A 34 -2.31 9.60 -4.74
N ARG A 35 -1.49 10.41 -4.09
CA ARG A 35 -0.05 10.18 -4.08
C ARG A 35 0.32 9.57 -2.77
N VAL A 36 0.85 8.37 -2.81
CA VAL A 36 1.20 7.60 -1.63
C VAL A 36 2.67 7.25 -1.72
N THR A 37 3.43 7.66 -0.73
CA THR A 37 4.84 7.28 -0.66
C THR A 37 4.95 6.01 0.14
N VAL A 38 5.55 5.00 -0.45
CA VAL A 38 5.69 3.70 0.17
C VAL A 38 7.15 3.31 0.18
N ASN A 39 7.61 2.79 1.29
CA ASN A 39 8.96 2.29 1.39
C ASN A 39 8.91 0.78 1.27
N PHE A 40 9.30 0.26 0.11
CA PHE A 40 9.26 -1.18 -0.17
C PHE A 40 10.56 -1.84 0.27
N GLU A 41 10.45 -3.04 0.76
CA GLU A 41 11.62 -3.75 1.27
C GLU A 41 12.73 -3.86 0.26
N ASN A 42 12.38 -4.12 -0.98
CA ASN A 42 13.40 -4.39 -2.00
C ASN A 42 13.51 -3.28 -3.04
N ALA A 43 12.76 -2.23 -2.89
CA ALA A 43 12.77 -1.16 -3.89
C ALA A 43 12.97 0.23 -3.27
N GLY A 44 12.85 0.34 -1.96
CA GLY A 44 13.02 1.64 -1.31
C GLY A 44 11.78 2.49 -1.43
N LYS A 45 11.96 3.78 -1.30
CA LYS A 45 10.83 4.70 -1.30
C LYS A 45 10.39 5.00 -2.71
N ILE A 46 9.12 4.79 -2.95
CA ILE A 46 8.55 5.01 -4.26
C ILE A 46 7.23 5.74 -4.09
N LEU A 47 6.99 6.70 -4.96
CA LEU A 47 5.73 7.41 -4.98
C LEU A 47 4.78 6.67 -5.90
N VAL A 48 3.65 6.27 -5.36
CA VAL A 48 2.67 5.48 -6.10
C VAL A 48 1.41 6.30 -6.27
N ASN A 49 0.88 6.35 -7.49
CA ASN A 49 -0.39 6.99 -7.74
C ASN A 49 -1.47 5.93 -7.62
N VAL A 50 -2.20 5.95 -6.51
CA VAL A 50 -3.18 4.90 -6.23
C VAL A 50 -4.44 5.01 -7.06
N ALA A 51 -4.60 6.08 -7.83
CA ALA A 51 -5.68 6.14 -8.80
C ALA A 51 -5.39 5.22 -9.98
N VAL A 52 -4.12 4.86 -10.17
CA VAL A 52 -3.70 4.01 -11.28
C VAL A 52 -3.27 2.64 -10.78
N VAL A 53 -2.61 2.60 -9.64
CA VAL A 53 -2.05 1.36 -9.11
C VAL A 53 -2.81 0.98 -7.85
N PRO A 54 -3.57 -0.09 -7.87
CA PRO A 54 -4.35 -0.49 -6.70
C PRO A 54 -3.47 -1.26 -5.73
N LEU A 55 -2.84 -0.55 -4.81
CA LEU A 55 -2.03 -1.21 -3.79
C LEU A 55 -2.89 -2.17 -2.97
N GLU A 56 -2.31 -3.26 -2.57
CA GLU A 56 -3.03 -4.27 -1.80
C GLU A 56 -2.60 -4.26 -0.36
N PRO A 57 -3.51 -4.33 0.58
CA PRO A 57 -3.14 -4.36 1.99
C PRO A 57 -2.55 -5.70 2.35
N VAL A 58 -1.57 -5.68 3.24
CA VAL A 58 -0.97 -6.89 3.76
C VAL A 58 -1.43 -7.02 5.20
N GLU A 59 -2.13 -8.11 5.53
CA GLU A 59 -2.57 -8.29 6.86
C GLU A 59 -1.56 -8.94 7.64
N ASP A 60 -1.36 -8.50 8.86
CA ASP A 60 -0.40 -9.01 9.70
C ASP A 60 -1.01 -10.02 10.48
N GLU A 61 -1.04 -11.15 10.22
CA GLU A 61 -1.67 -12.14 10.91
C GLU A 61 -1.00 -12.52 11.91
N GLU A 62 -0.61 -12.53 12.71
CA GLU A 62 0.01 -12.90 13.61
C GLU A 62 -0.12 -13.66 14.23
N GLN A 63 -0.04 -14.19 14.32
CA GLN A 63 -0.22 -14.87 14.80
C GLN A 63 0.14 -15.19 15.33
#